data_804191aa934c204acf343ab1485203e2
#
_entry.id   804191aa934c204acf343ab1485203e2
#
_cell.length_a   1.000
_cell.length_b   1.000
_cell.length_c   1.000
_cell.angle_alpha   90.00
_cell.angle_beta   90.00
_cell.angle_gamma   90.00
#
_symmetry.space_group_name_H-M   'P 1'
#
loop_
_entity.id
_entity.type
_entity.pdbx_description
1 polymer ?
#
loop_
_entity_poly.entity_id
_entity_poly.type
_entity_poly.pdbx_seq_one_letter_code
_entity_poly.pdbx_strand_id
1 'polypeptide(L)'
;GNYTERQFADALRKGIRADGQRLYPAMPYVSYAAMTDADVHALYAYFMQGVPAVEQAAPPTELPFPMNVRASMKLWNALFLDEQPLPPAPDRSPQWLRGRYLAEGAAHCGTCHTPRGFLMQEKKELNMSGAQVGPWYAPNITPHATGIGAWSETELVQYLRTGRLEGKAQAAGSM
;
A
#
# COMPACT_ATOMS: atom_id res chain seq x y z
N GLY A 1 -11.67 -13.41 -14.58
CA GLY A 1 -12.55 -13.19 -13.44
C GLY A 1 -13.76 -12.36 -13.83
N ASN A 2 -14.86 -12.51 -13.09
CA ASN A 2 -16.14 -11.87 -13.46
C ASN A 2 -16.38 -10.56 -12.67
N TYR A 3 -15.31 -9.85 -12.30
CA TYR A 3 -15.44 -8.56 -11.64
C TYR A 3 -15.88 -7.49 -12.65
N THR A 4 -16.92 -6.74 -12.29
CA THR A 4 -17.19 -5.46 -12.97
C THR A 4 -16.15 -4.42 -12.50
N GLU A 5 -15.95 -3.37 -13.27
CA GLU A 5 -15.03 -2.29 -12.89
C GLU A 5 -15.35 -1.70 -11.52
N ARG A 6 -16.65 -1.51 -11.22
CA ARG A 6 -17.10 -1.05 -9.90
C ARG A 6 -16.71 -2.01 -8.79
N GLN A 7 -16.92 -3.31 -8.97
CA GLN A 7 -16.53 -4.32 -7.98
C GLN A 7 -15.01 -4.38 -7.79
N PHE A 8 -14.24 -4.19 -8.86
CA PHE A 8 -12.79 -4.09 -8.79
C PHE A 8 -12.35 -2.85 -8.01
N ALA A 9 -12.95 -1.68 -8.28
CA ALA A 9 -12.68 -0.45 -7.54
C ALA A 9 -13.03 -0.59 -6.04
N ASP A 10 -14.18 -1.19 -5.72
CA ASP A 10 -14.58 -1.43 -4.33
C ASP A 10 -13.64 -2.40 -3.61
N ALA A 11 -13.16 -3.45 -4.29
CA ALA A 11 -12.17 -4.36 -3.73
C ALA A 11 -10.82 -3.66 -3.50
N LEU A 12 -10.37 -2.88 -4.47
CA LEU A 12 -9.09 -2.20 -4.44
C LEU A 12 -9.04 -1.07 -3.41
N ARG A 13 -10.09 -0.25 -3.31
CA ARG A 13 -10.11 0.96 -2.47
C ARG A 13 -10.77 0.78 -1.11
N LYS A 14 -11.73 -0.14 -0.99
CA LYS A 14 -12.55 -0.32 0.20
C LYS A 14 -12.39 -1.68 0.87
N GLY A 15 -11.63 -2.58 0.24
CA GLY A 15 -11.49 -3.94 0.71
C GLY A 15 -12.82 -4.70 0.71
N ILE A 16 -13.69 -4.50 -0.29
CA ILE A 16 -14.98 -5.20 -0.43
C ILE A 16 -14.94 -6.09 -1.66
N ARG A 17 -15.02 -7.39 -1.48
CA ARG A 17 -15.10 -8.36 -2.57
C ARG A 17 -16.42 -8.26 -3.34
N ALA A 18 -16.45 -8.85 -4.54
CA ALA A 18 -17.66 -8.88 -5.37
C ALA A 18 -18.85 -9.60 -4.70
N ASP A 19 -18.60 -10.52 -3.77
CA ASP A 19 -19.61 -11.21 -2.95
C ASP A 19 -19.99 -10.46 -1.66
N GLY A 20 -19.49 -9.23 -1.48
CA GLY A 20 -19.74 -8.39 -0.30
C GLY A 20 -18.89 -8.69 0.93
N GLN A 21 -18.05 -9.74 0.90
CA GLN A 21 -17.15 -10.03 2.01
C GLN A 21 -16.06 -8.97 2.15
N ARG A 22 -15.61 -8.72 3.38
CA ARG A 22 -14.50 -7.81 3.66
C ARG A 22 -13.15 -8.50 3.45
N LEU A 23 -12.22 -7.78 2.83
CA LEU A 23 -10.82 -8.17 2.75
C LEU A 23 -10.08 -7.76 4.02
N TYR A 24 -9.01 -8.47 4.31
CA TYR A 24 -8.05 -8.04 5.33
C TYR A 24 -7.09 -7.00 4.72
N PRO A 25 -6.59 -6.03 5.53
CA PRO A 25 -5.68 -4.98 5.06
C PRO A 25 -4.25 -5.48 4.75
N ALA A 26 -4.07 -6.80 4.60
CA ALA A 26 -2.87 -7.39 4.00
C ALA A 26 -2.72 -6.96 2.53
N MET A 27 -3.82 -6.81 1.79
CA MET A 27 -3.85 -5.98 0.59
C MET A 27 -4.03 -4.53 1.04
N PRO A 28 -3.10 -3.61 0.70
CA PRO A 28 -3.05 -2.26 1.26
C PRO A 28 -4.13 -1.33 0.67
N TYR A 29 -5.39 -1.74 0.70
CA TYR A 29 -6.51 -0.96 0.17
C TYR A 29 -6.66 0.40 0.87
N VAL A 30 -6.14 0.55 2.08
CA VAL A 30 -6.10 1.84 2.78
C VAL A 30 -5.25 2.86 2.02
N SER A 31 -4.13 2.43 1.45
CA SER A 31 -3.30 3.27 0.57
C SER A 31 -3.94 3.44 -0.80
N TYR A 32 -4.49 2.36 -1.36
CA TYR A 32 -5.13 2.40 -2.68
C TYR A 32 -6.42 3.24 -2.71
N ALA A 33 -7.03 3.53 -1.56
CA ALA A 33 -8.16 4.45 -1.46
C ALA A 33 -7.85 5.83 -2.06
N ALA A 34 -6.59 6.28 -2.01
CA ALA A 34 -6.13 7.54 -2.57
C ALA A 34 -5.90 7.52 -4.09
N MET A 35 -5.99 6.36 -4.75
CA MET A 35 -5.75 6.26 -6.21
C MET A 35 -6.84 6.97 -7.01
N THR A 36 -6.46 7.56 -8.15
CA THR A 36 -7.39 8.21 -9.06
C THR A 36 -8.28 7.20 -9.80
N ASP A 37 -9.45 7.63 -10.26
CA ASP A 37 -10.32 6.78 -11.08
C ASP A 37 -9.64 6.34 -12.37
N ALA A 38 -8.85 7.23 -12.99
CA ALA A 38 -8.10 6.91 -14.21
C ALA A 38 -7.10 5.76 -13.98
N ASP A 39 -6.36 5.77 -12.88
CA ASP A 39 -5.40 4.71 -12.57
C ASP A 39 -6.10 3.39 -12.20
N VAL A 40 -7.23 3.46 -11.48
CA VAL A 40 -8.04 2.27 -11.18
C VAL A 40 -8.63 1.66 -12.45
N HIS A 41 -9.14 2.49 -13.36
CA HIS A 41 -9.61 2.05 -14.67
C HIS A 41 -8.50 1.39 -15.49
N ALA A 42 -7.30 1.99 -15.52
CA ALA A 42 -6.15 1.43 -16.23
C ALA A 42 -5.73 0.06 -15.65
N LEU A 43 -5.71 -0.08 -14.32
CA LEU A 43 -5.45 -1.36 -13.66
C LEU A 43 -6.53 -2.39 -13.99
N TYR A 44 -7.81 -2.01 -13.94
CA TYR A 44 -8.90 -2.90 -14.32
C TYR A 44 -8.74 -3.40 -15.76
N ALA A 45 -8.52 -2.50 -16.71
CA ALA A 45 -8.30 -2.86 -18.11
C ALA A 45 -7.13 -3.83 -18.27
N TYR A 46 -6.00 -3.56 -17.60
CA TYR A 46 -4.83 -4.42 -17.66
C TYR A 46 -5.10 -5.82 -17.09
N PHE A 47 -5.69 -5.93 -15.91
CA PHE A 47 -5.98 -7.24 -15.30
C PHE A 47 -7.03 -8.04 -16.03
N MET A 48 -8.02 -7.37 -16.64
CA MET A 48 -9.12 -8.06 -17.32
C MET A 48 -8.80 -8.43 -18.77
N GLN A 49 -7.88 -7.72 -19.42
CA GLN A 49 -7.58 -7.89 -20.85
C GLN A 49 -6.13 -8.30 -21.11
N GLY A 50 -5.18 -7.92 -20.27
CA GLY A 50 -3.75 -8.14 -20.46
C GLY A 50 -3.19 -9.36 -19.73
N VAL A 51 -3.89 -9.86 -18.68
CA VAL A 51 -3.42 -10.99 -17.87
C VAL A 51 -4.18 -12.25 -18.24
N PRO A 52 -3.51 -13.33 -18.70
CA PRO A 52 -4.16 -14.61 -18.95
C PRO A 52 -4.89 -15.15 -17.71
N ALA A 53 -6.10 -15.64 -17.91
CA ALA A 53 -6.84 -16.29 -16.84
C ALA A 53 -6.19 -17.63 -16.45
N VAL A 54 -5.98 -17.85 -15.16
CA VAL A 54 -5.47 -19.12 -14.61
C VAL A 54 -6.53 -19.70 -13.68
N GLU A 55 -6.90 -20.96 -13.91
CA GLU A 55 -7.84 -21.69 -13.07
C GLU A 55 -7.09 -22.26 -11.85
N GLN A 56 -6.92 -21.41 -10.84
CA GLN A 56 -6.31 -21.80 -9.58
C GLN A 56 -7.09 -21.18 -8.41
N ALA A 57 -7.63 -22.02 -7.54
CA ALA A 57 -8.26 -21.58 -6.32
C ALA A 57 -7.21 -21.01 -5.36
N ALA A 58 -7.50 -19.83 -4.79
CA ALA A 58 -6.68 -19.30 -3.70
C ALA A 58 -6.85 -20.17 -2.43
N PRO A 59 -5.78 -20.44 -1.69
CA PRO A 59 -5.89 -21.15 -0.41
C PRO A 59 -6.78 -20.36 0.58
N PRO A 60 -7.51 -21.05 1.47
CA PRO A 60 -8.30 -20.37 2.48
C PRO A 60 -7.40 -19.53 3.40
N THR A 61 -7.91 -18.38 3.82
CA THR A 61 -7.23 -17.55 4.81
C THR A 61 -7.50 -18.11 6.20
N GLU A 62 -6.47 -18.65 6.83
CA GLU A 62 -6.52 -19.20 8.18
C GLU A 62 -5.92 -18.19 9.18
N LEU A 63 -6.77 -17.60 10.00
CA LEU A 63 -6.35 -16.66 11.05
C LEU A 63 -6.87 -17.14 12.40
N PRO A 64 -6.10 -16.96 13.49
CA PRO A 64 -6.56 -17.27 14.83
C PRO A 64 -7.71 -16.35 15.27
N PHE A 65 -8.56 -16.83 16.19
CA PHE A 65 -9.56 -15.98 16.83
C PHE A 65 -8.84 -14.87 17.64
N PRO A 66 -9.35 -13.62 17.64
CA PRO A 66 -10.58 -13.13 16.99
C PRO A 66 -10.40 -12.62 15.55
N MET A 67 -9.19 -12.69 14.97
CA MET A 67 -8.87 -12.12 13.65
C MET A 67 -9.54 -12.86 12.48
N ASN A 68 -10.04 -14.08 12.71
CA ASN A 68 -10.82 -14.83 11.73
C ASN A 68 -12.27 -14.33 11.57
N VAL A 69 -12.75 -13.43 12.45
CA VAL A 69 -14.09 -12.84 12.37
C VAL A 69 -14.10 -11.69 11.36
N ARG A 70 -14.34 -11.98 10.07
CA ARG A 70 -14.31 -10.99 8.98
C ARG A 70 -15.27 -9.81 9.19
N ALA A 71 -16.36 -10.00 9.92
CA ALA A 71 -17.29 -8.92 10.24
C ALA A 71 -16.62 -7.77 11.01
N SER A 72 -15.59 -8.06 11.82
CA SER A 72 -14.82 -7.04 12.53
C SER A 72 -14.14 -6.04 11.60
N MET A 73 -13.83 -6.44 10.34
CA MET A 73 -13.23 -5.54 9.34
C MET A 73 -14.18 -4.41 8.92
N LYS A 74 -15.49 -4.56 9.12
CA LYS A 74 -16.44 -3.46 8.90
C LYS A 74 -16.21 -2.32 9.91
N LEU A 75 -16.04 -2.67 11.18
CA LEU A 75 -15.71 -1.70 12.23
C LEU A 75 -14.31 -1.12 12.04
N TRP A 76 -13.33 -1.98 11.72
CA TRP A 76 -11.97 -1.54 11.46
C TRP A 76 -11.91 -0.52 10.31
N ASN A 77 -12.60 -0.78 9.20
CA ASN A 77 -12.67 0.16 8.09
C ASN A 77 -13.34 1.50 8.51
N ALA A 78 -14.40 1.44 9.29
CA ALA A 78 -15.06 2.65 9.78
C ALA A 78 -14.15 3.53 10.65
N LEU A 79 -13.15 2.94 11.31
CA LEU A 79 -12.21 3.66 12.16
C LEU A 79 -10.95 4.13 11.41
N PHE A 80 -10.49 3.38 10.41
CA PHE A 80 -9.13 3.57 9.85
C PHE A 80 -9.07 3.76 8.33
N LEU A 81 -10.14 3.41 7.59
CA LEU A 81 -10.17 3.64 6.15
C LEU A 81 -10.59 5.09 5.87
N ASP A 82 -9.71 5.83 5.23
CA ASP A 82 -10.01 7.15 4.70
C ASP A 82 -10.19 7.04 3.18
N GLU A 83 -11.41 7.27 2.70
CA GLU A 83 -11.76 7.18 1.27
C GLU A 83 -11.52 8.54 0.55
N GLN A 84 -10.99 9.54 1.26
CA GLN A 84 -10.75 10.85 0.66
C GLN A 84 -9.47 10.85 -0.17
N PRO A 85 -9.42 11.65 -1.24
CA PRO A 85 -8.19 11.93 -1.95
C PRO A 85 -7.11 12.47 -0.99
N LEU A 86 -5.84 12.32 -1.37
CA LEU A 86 -4.75 12.93 -0.61
C LEU A 86 -5.01 14.43 -0.43
N PRO A 87 -4.81 14.98 0.77
CA PRO A 87 -5.04 16.39 1.05
C PRO A 87 -4.30 17.30 0.05
N PRO A 88 -4.89 18.39 -0.39
CA PRO A 88 -4.23 19.31 -1.31
C PRO A 88 -2.95 19.91 -0.70
N ALA A 89 -1.94 20.12 -1.53
CA ALA A 89 -0.70 20.80 -1.15
C ALA A 89 -0.32 21.80 -2.27
N PRO A 90 -1.01 22.95 -2.33
CA PRO A 90 -0.94 23.89 -3.44
C PRO A 90 0.45 24.53 -3.62
N ASP A 91 1.25 24.60 -2.56
CA ASP A 91 2.59 25.18 -2.57
C ASP A 91 3.69 24.18 -3.04
N ARG A 92 3.30 22.98 -3.45
CA ARG A 92 4.22 21.95 -3.91
C ARG A 92 4.25 21.82 -5.43
N SER A 93 5.43 21.47 -5.97
CA SER A 93 5.58 21.25 -7.40
C SER A 93 4.76 20.05 -7.92
N PRO A 94 4.40 20.02 -9.21
CA PRO A 94 3.73 18.86 -9.81
C PRO A 94 4.51 17.55 -9.64
N GLN A 95 5.85 17.61 -9.71
CA GLN A 95 6.72 16.44 -9.49
C GLN A 95 6.59 15.92 -8.06
N TRP A 96 6.60 16.81 -7.07
CA TRP A 96 6.42 16.43 -5.67
C TRP A 96 5.04 15.81 -5.44
N LEU A 97 3.97 16.40 -5.97
CA LEU A 97 2.61 15.88 -5.88
C LEU A 97 2.50 14.48 -6.51
N ARG A 98 3.15 14.27 -7.65
CA ARG A 98 3.21 12.95 -8.29
C ARG A 98 3.99 11.94 -7.45
N GLY A 99 5.14 12.33 -6.90
CA GLY A 99 5.93 11.50 -5.99
C GLY A 99 5.15 11.08 -4.75
N ARG A 100 4.47 12.04 -4.12
CA ARG A 100 3.58 11.79 -3.00
C ARG A 100 2.47 10.79 -3.35
N TYR A 101 1.78 11.00 -4.46
CA TYR A 101 0.73 10.11 -4.94
C TYR A 101 1.23 8.67 -5.16
N LEU A 102 2.43 8.53 -5.73
CA LEU A 102 3.04 7.21 -5.90
C LEU A 102 3.40 6.58 -4.55
N ALA A 103 4.07 7.30 -3.67
CA ALA A 103 4.57 6.78 -2.40
C ALA A 103 3.45 6.42 -1.41
N GLU A 104 2.42 7.27 -1.29
CA GLU A 104 1.33 7.09 -0.33
C GLU A 104 0.18 6.25 -0.90
N GLY A 105 -0.01 6.26 -2.23
CA GLY A 105 -1.07 5.53 -2.93
C GLY A 105 -0.56 4.26 -3.61
N ALA A 106 -0.23 4.37 -4.89
CA ALA A 106 -0.01 3.22 -5.77
C ALA A 106 1.15 2.30 -5.34
N ALA A 107 2.29 2.85 -4.89
CA ALA A 107 3.43 2.08 -4.39
C ALA A 107 3.35 1.76 -2.89
N HIS A 108 2.38 2.34 -2.17
CA HIS A 108 2.06 2.06 -0.75
C HIS A 108 3.28 1.88 0.17
N CYS A 109 4.32 2.70 0.01
CA CYS A 109 5.56 2.58 0.78
C CYS A 109 5.32 2.57 2.30
N GLY A 110 4.36 3.38 2.78
CA GLY A 110 3.94 3.42 4.18
C GLY A 110 3.50 2.07 4.74
N THR A 111 2.95 1.20 3.91
CA THR A 111 2.45 -0.11 4.36
C THR A 111 3.53 -0.96 5.03
N CYS A 112 4.77 -0.88 4.56
CA CYS A 112 5.92 -1.57 5.17
C CYS A 112 6.75 -0.64 6.06
N HIS A 113 6.88 0.65 5.69
CA HIS A 113 7.78 1.58 6.35
C HIS A 113 7.14 2.41 7.49
N THR A 114 5.86 2.16 7.83
CA THR A 114 5.18 2.84 8.95
C THR A 114 4.85 1.86 10.06
N PRO A 115 5.19 2.16 11.33
CA PRO A 115 4.85 1.30 12.46
C PRO A 115 3.34 1.08 12.59
N ARG A 116 2.97 -0.10 13.09
CA ARG A 116 1.57 -0.46 13.32
C ARG A 116 1.16 -0.23 14.78
N GLY A 117 -0.08 0.17 14.97
CA GLY A 117 -0.72 0.21 16.28
C GLY A 117 -1.27 -1.16 16.71
N PHE A 118 -1.92 -1.19 17.87
CA PHE A 118 -2.46 -2.42 18.45
C PHE A 118 -3.51 -3.11 17.57
N LEU A 119 -4.31 -2.33 16.84
CA LEU A 119 -5.30 -2.83 15.87
C LEU A 119 -4.73 -2.99 14.46
N MET A 120 -3.40 -3.03 14.31
CA MET A 120 -2.68 -3.16 13.05
C MET A 120 -2.86 -1.99 12.07
N GLN A 121 -3.44 -0.88 12.50
CA GLN A 121 -3.49 0.37 11.73
C GLN A 121 -2.11 1.03 11.65
N GLU A 122 -1.86 1.79 10.60
CA GLU A 122 -0.64 2.61 10.48
C GLU A 122 -0.67 3.78 11.47
N LYS A 123 0.47 4.02 12.15
CA LYS A 123 0.67 5.18 13.03
C LYS A 123 1.05 6.37 12.16
N LYS A 124 0.05 7.17 11.75
CA LYS A 124 0.23 8.30 10.83
C LYS A 124 1.28 9.32 11.30
N GLU A 125 1.42 9.50 12.61
CA GLU A 125 2.43 10.37 13.23
C GLU A 125 3.87 9.87 13.05
N LEU A 126 4.05 8.59 12.72
CA LEU A 126 5.33 7.95 12.45
C LEU A 126 5.44 7.49 10.99
N ASN A 127 4.74 8.18 10.08
CA ASN A 127 4.71 7.80 8.68
C ASN A 127 6.12 7.66 8.10
N MET A 128 6.38 6.50 7.49
CA MET A 128 7.64 6.15 6.83
C MET A 128 8.90 6.14 7.73
N SER A 129 8.74 6.09 9.06
CA SER A 129 9.85 6.10 10.02
C SER A 129 10.51 4.74 10.26
N GLY A 130 10.07 3.71 9.55
CA GLY A 130 10.53 2.33 9.68
C GLY A 130 9.62 1.47 10.53
N ALA A 131 9.52 0.17 10.21
CA ALA A 131 8.65 -0.76 10.91
C ALA A 131 9.10 -2.22 10.80
N GLN A 132 8.65 -3.05 11.74
CA GLN A 132 8.80 -4.50 11.66
C GLN A 132 7.77 -5.09 10.69
N VAL A 133 8.20 -5.88 9.72
CA VAL A 133 7.38 -6.56 8.71
C VAL A 133 7.72 -8.04 8.72
N GLY A 134 6.99 -8.83 9.47
CA GLY A 134 7.33 -10.23 9.70
C GLY A 134 8.74 -10.39 10.27
N PRO A 135 9.62 -11.20 9.67
CA PRO A 135 11.02 -11.36 10.11
C PRO A 135 11.93 -10.19 9.68
N TRP A 136 11.43 -9.25 8.86
CA TRP A 136 12.21 -8.16 8.29
C TRP A 136 11.93 -6.84 9.00
N TYR A 137 12.91 -5.97 8.98
CA TYR A 137 12.74 -4.58 9.40
C TYR A 137 12.84 -3.65 8.18
N ALA A 138 11.74 -2.99 7.85
CA ALA A 138 11.70 -1.93 6.84
C ALA A 138 12.31 -0.66 7.44
N PRO A 139 13.41 -0.10 6.89
CA PRO A 139 14.12 1.01 7.50
C PRO A 139 13.34 2.32 7.44
N ASN A 140 13.80 3.32 8.18
CA ASN A 140 13.34 4.69 8.07
C ASN A 140 13.66 5.24 6.67
N ILE A 141 12.66 5.71 5.94
CA ILE A 141 12.81 6.34 4.62
C ILE A 141 12.41 7.82 4.62
N THR A 142 12.39 8.44 5.80
CA THR A 142 12.20 9.89 5.93
C THR A 142 13.52 10.64 5.70
N PRO A 143 13.50 11.98 5.50
CA PRO A 143 14.70 12.81 5.39
C PRO A 143 15.52 12.94 6.69
N HIS A 144 15.16 12.22 7.75
CA HIS A 144 15.91 12.23 8.99
C HIS A 144 17.31 11.60 8.84
N ALA A 145 18.26 11.94 9.70
CA ALA A 145 19.62 11.40 9.68
C ALA A 145 19.69 9.86 9.80
N THR A 146 18.71 9.24 10.49
CA THR A 146 18.57 7.77 10.58
C THR A 146 17.86 7.14 9.38
N GLY A 147 17.42 7.96 8.42
CA GLY A 147 16.74 7.54 7.20
C GLY A 147 17.56 7.84 5.96
N ILE A 148 16.91 8.34 4.92
CA ILE A 148 17.52 8.63 3.62
C ILE A 148 17.92 10.10 3.46
N GLY A 149 17.99 10.89 4.53
CA GLY A 149 18.30 12.33 4.46
C GLY A 149 19.66 12.66 3.85
N ALA A 150 20.63 11.74 3.93
CA ALA A 150 21.96 11.89 3.31
C ALA A 150 22.05 11.30 1.88
N TRP A 151 20.94 10.83 1.31
CA TRP A 151 20.93 10.28 -0.05
C TRP A 151 20.71 11.39 -1.09
N SER A 152 21.46 11.35 -2.17
CA SER A 152 21.20 12.17 -3.34
C SER A 152 20.00 11.62 -4.14
N GLU A 153 19.40 12.44 -4.97
CA GLU A 153 18.35 12.01 -5.89
C GLU A 153 18.83 10.86 -6.79
N THR A 154 20.06 10.94 -7.31
CA THR A 154 20.65 9.89 -8.15
C THR A 154 20.76 8.57 -7.40
N GLU A 155 21.18 8.58 -6.15
CA GLU A 155 21.26 7.39 -5.31
C GLU A 155 19.89 6.79 -5.04
N LEU A 156 18.89 7.62 -4.76
CA LEU A 156 17.51 7.16 -4.56
C LEU A 156 16.95 6.51 -5.84
N VAL A 157 17.17 7.14 -7.00
CA VAL A 157 16.76 6.58 -8.31
C VAL A 157 17.47 5.25 -8.58
N GLN A 158 18.77 5.17 -8.33
CA GLN A 158 19.54 3.94 -8.49
C GLN A 158 18.96 2.83 -7.59
N TYR A 159 18.74 3.13 -6.31
CA TYR A 159 18.21 2.16 -5.36
C TYR A 159 16.83 1.65 -5.76
N LEU A 160 15.92 2.54 -6.14
CA LEU A 160 14.56 2.14 -6.56
C LEU A 160 14.55 1.30 -7.85
N ARG A 161 15.54 1.49 -8.73
CA ARG A 161 15.66 0.73 -9.99
C ARG A 161 16.37 -0.61 -9.84
N THR A 162 17.34 -0.70 -8.94
CA THR A 162 18.23 -1.86 -8.85
C THR A 162 18.11 -2.63 -7.53
N GLY A 163 17.43 -2.06 -6.53
CA GLY A 163 17.39 -2.59 -5.17
C GLY A 163 18.74 -2.49 -4.44
N ARG A 164 19.73 -1.79 -5.01
CA ARG A 164 21.09 -1.78 -4.47
C ARG A 164 21.74 -0.41 -4.56
N LEU A 165 22.40 -0.02 -3.48
CA LEU A 165 23.27 1.14 -3.41
C LEU A 165 24.57 0.73 -2.70
N GLU A 166 25.66 0.69 -3.44
CA GLU A 166 26.95 0.19 -2.96
C GLU A 166 27.42 0.96 -1.73
N GLY A 167 27.84 0.24 -0.71
CA GLY A 167 28.31 0.81 0.56
C GLY A 167 27.23 1.43 1.44
N LYS A 168 25.97 1.51 1.00
CA LYS A 168 24.87 2.14 1.78
C LYS A 168 23.69 1.22 2.04
N ALA A 169 23.12 0.59 1.01
CA ALA A 169 21.88 -0.18 1.18
C ALA A 169 21.73 -1.29 0.14
N GLN A 170 21.06 -2.35 0.54
CA GLN A 170 20.60 -3.42 -0.35
C GLN A 170 19.20 -3.83 0.07
N ALA A 171 18.28 -3.86 -0.90
CA ALA A 171 16.94 -4.39 -0.68
C ALA A 171 17.00 -5.89 -0.37
N ALA A 172 16.21 -6.32 0.58
CA ALA A 172 16.13 -7.72 1.01
C ALA A 172 14.68 -8.07 1.33
N GLY A 173 14.37 -9.36 1.37
CA GLY A 173 13.03 -9.83 1.68
C GLY A 173 12.01 -9.46 0.62
N SER A 174 10.94 -8.83 1.07
CA SER A 174 9.74 -8.55 0.26
C SER A 174 9.72 -7.16 -0.42
N MET A 175 10.84 -6.43 -0.39
CA MET A 175 10.93 -5.14 -1.08
C MET A 175 11.19 -5.31 -2.57
#